data_8af1f840ae95b63cc4d501e0c0c96ece
#
_entry.id   8af1f840ae95b63cc4d501e0c0c96ece
#
_cell.length_a   1.000
_cell.length_b   1.000
_cell.length_c   1.000
_cell.angle_alpha   90.00
_cell.angle_beta   90.00
_cell.angle_gamma   90.00
#
_symmetry.space_group_name_H-M   'P 1'
#
loop_
_entity.id
_entity.type
_entity.pdbx_description
1 polymer ?
#
loop_
_entity_poly.entity_id
_entity_poly.type
_entity_poly.pdbx_seq_one_letter_code
_entity_poly.pdbx_strand_id
1 'polypeptide(L)'
;MRPLRGTYRLFLLAVALALLLTLLPLPTWLAVMKPMALALVLTYFALEAPEVAGLGHAFLFGLCADILYGGLLGEHALRMVILVYLTLRFRHRLRFFPVWQQAGAVFALLLNDRVLDLWIRWMSGSTWPPLVFWLSPLVGMAVWPWVFLLLDGLRLRRRQAQRERSS
;
A
#
# COMPACT_ATOMS: atom_id res chain seq x y z
N MET A 1 20.63 15.18 -7.51
CA MET A 1 20.21 14.24 -6.44
C MET A 1 19.88 12.90 -7.10
N ARG A 2 20.76 11.90 -6.99
CA ARG A 2 20.46 10.57 -7.55
C ARG A 2 19.51 9.88 -6.58
N PRO A 3 18.24 9.59 -6.95
CA PRO A 3 17.39 8.76 -6.14
C PRO A 3 18.16 7.45 -5.90
N LEU A 4 18.19 7.03 -4.66
CA LEU A 4 18.91 5.86 -4.22
C LEU A 4 18.41 4.65 -5.05
N ARG A 5 19.15 4.29 -6.11
CA ARG A 5 18.77 3.19 -7.04
C ARG A 5 18.36 1.93 -6.29
N GLY A 6 18.95 1.72 -5.11
CA GLY A 6 18.60 0.61 -4.23
C GLY A 6 17.21 0.71 -3.60
N THR A 7 16.76 1.89 -3.19
CA THR A 7 15.41 2.10 -2.63
C THR A 7 14.35 1.94 -3.70
N TYR A 8 14.61 2.44 -4.92
CA TYR A 8 13.68 2.27 -6.04
C TYR A 8 13.51 0.80 -6.45
N ARG A 9 14.62 0.03 -6.51
CA ARG A 9 14.55 -1.41 -6.76
C ARG A 9 13.79 -2.15 -5.65
N LEU A 10 13.97 -1.78 -4.39
CA LEU A 10 13.22 -2.36 -3.29
C LEU A 10 11.73 -2.05 -3.41
N PHE A 11 11.39 -0.81 -3.77
CA PHE A 11 10.02 -0.39 -4.03
C PHE A 11 9.36 -1.23 -5.11
N LEU A 12 10.00 -1.35 -6.28
CA LEU A 12 9.47 -2.16 -7.38
C LEU A 12 9.30 -3.63 -6.99
N LEU A 13 10.28 -4.22 -6.28
CA LEU A 13 10.18 -5.60 -5.80
C LEU A 13 9.05 -5.79 -4.79
N ALA A 14 8.88 -4.85 -3.86
CA ALA A 14 7.81 -4.91 -2.87
C ALA A 14 6.42 -4.78 -3.53
N VAL A 15 6.27 -3.87 -4.50
CA VAL A 15 5.03 -3.73 -5.27
C VAL A 15 4.77 -4.96 -6.13
N ALA A 16 5.78 -5.49 -6.83
CA ALA A 16 5.64 -6.71 -7.62
C ALA A 16 5.22 -7.90 -6.75
N LEU A 17 5.83 -8.05 -5.57
CA LEU A 17 5.44 -9.08 -4.61
C LEU A 17 4.00 -8.90 -4.11
N ALA A 18 3.60 -7.66 -3.81
CA ALA A 18 2.22 -7.36 -3.40
C ALA A 18 1.22 -7.69 -4.51
N LEU A 19 1.53 -7.38 -5.77
CA LEU A 19 0.70 -7.75 -6.91
C LEU A 19 0.67 -9.27 -7.15
N LEU A 20 1.82 -9.95 -7.03
CA LEU A 20 1.88 -11.42 -7.13
C LEU A 20 1.06 -12.13 -6.05
N LEU A 21 1.07 -11.61 -4.82
CA LEU A 21 0.22 -12.12 -3.74
C LEU A 21 -1.26 -12.07 -4.11
N THR A 22 -1.67 -11.14 -4.96
CA THR A 22 -3.05 -11.04 -5.43
C THR A 22 -3.44 -12.14 -6.40
N LEU A 23 -2.48 -12.67 -7.16
CA LEU A 23 -2.70 -13.75 -8.14
C LEU A 23 -2.77 -15.13 -7.48
N LEU A 24 -2.22 -15.29 -6.27
CA LEU A 24 -2.27 -16.57 -5.56
C LEU A 24 -3.72 -16.94 -5.20
N PRO A 25 -4.15 -18.16 -5.49
CA PRO A 25 -5.46 -18.68 -5.06
C PRO A 25 -5.41 -18.93 -3.54
N LEU A 26 -5.54 -17.85 -2.76
CA LEU A 26 -5.56 -17.95 -1.31
C LEU A 26 -6.95 -18.36 -0.81
N PRO A 27 -7.03 -19.15 0.27
CA PRO A 27 -8.28 -19.47 0.92
C PRO A 27 -9.05 -18.20 1.32
N THR A 28 -10.36 -18.29 1.42
CA THR A 28 -11.28 -17.15 1.60
C THR A 28 -10.93 -16.23 2.77
N TRP A 29 -10.40 -16.78 3.85
CA TRP A 29 -9.98 -16.03 5.03
C TRP A 29 -8.71 -15.18 4.79
N LEU A 30 -7.80 -15.61 3.90
CA LEU A 30 -6.64 -14.85 3.45
C LEU A 30 -6.96 -13.92 2.27
N ALA A 31 -8.03 -14.17 1.56
CA ALA A 31 -8.46 -13.33 0.44
C ALA A 31 -8.77 -11.89 0.87
N VAL A 32 -9.17 -11.68 2.12
CA VAL A 32 -9.39 -10.36 2.73
C VAL A 32 -8.11 -9.50 2.74
N MET A 33 -6.93 -10.13 2.78
CA MET A 33 -5.64 -9.43 2.82
C MET A 33 -5.12 -9.02 1.44
N LYS A 34 -5.63 -9.61 0.36
CA LYS A 34 -5.11 -9.39 -1.00
C LYS A 34 -5.07 -7.91 -1.44
N PRO A 35 -6.18 -7.17 -1.37
CA PRO A 35 -6.19 -5.78 -1.84
C PRO A 35 -5.37 -4.85 -0.95
N MET A 36 -5.05 -5.27 0.27
CA MET A 36 -4.33 -4.43 1.23
C MET A 36 -2.83 -4.47 1.10
N ALA A 37 -2.25 -5.55 0.57
CA ALA A 37 -0.81 -5.66 0.43
C ALA A 37 -0.24 -4.52 -0.40
N LEU A 38 -0.86 -4.18 -1.53
CA LEU A 38 -0.47 -3.06 -2.37
C LEU A 38 -0.64 -1.72 -1.63
N ALA A 39 -1.78 -1.52 -0.96
CA ALA A 39 -2.06 -0.31 -0.20
C ALA A 39 -1.04 -0.09 0.92
N LEU A 40 -0.70 -1.14 1.69
CA LEU A 40 0.28 -1.08 2.77
C LEU A 40 1.69 -0.76 2.25
N VAL A 41 2.11 -1.39 1.15
CA VAL A 41 3.42 -1.12 0.51
C VAL A 41 3.49 0.32 0.02
N LEU A 42 2.47 0.80 -0.70
CA LEU A 42 2.43 2.18 -1.17
C LEU A 42 2.43 3.18 -0.02
N THR A 43 1.67 2.93 1.04
CA THR A 43 1.64 3.76 2.24
C THR A 43 3.01 3.84 2.91
N TYR A 44 3.72 2.71 3.07
CA TYR A 44 5.06 2.69 3.65
C TYR A 44 6.04 3.54 2.84
N PHE A 45 6.09 3.36 1.52
CA PHE A 45 7.02 4.12 0.69
C PHE A 45 6.63 5.59 0.56
N ALA A 46 5.35 5.93 0.57
CA ALA A 46 4.89 7.32 0.62
C ALA A 46 5.29 8.02 1.93
N LEU A 47 5.32 7.30 3.06
CA LEU A 47 5.79 7.81 4.35
C LEU A 47 7.31 7.98 4.37
N GLU A 48 8.05 6.94 3.99
CA GLU A 48 9.48 6.84 4.23
C GLU A 48 10.36 7.26 3.04
N ALA A 49 9.86 7.14 1.81
CA ALA A 49 10.60 7.45 0.58
C ALA A 49 9.67 8.06 -0.49
N PRO A 50 9.09 9.25 -0.25
CA PRO A 50 8.12 9.87 -1.14
C PRO A 50 8.69 10.18 -2.54
N GLU A 51 10.00 10.26 -2.65
CA GLU A 51 10.69 10.41 -3.93
C GLU A 51 10.51 9.21 -4.89
N VAL A 52 10.17 8.03 -4.35
CA VAL A 52 9.92 6.82 -5.16
C VAL A 52 8.45 6.42 -5.20
N ALA A 53 7.62 6.86 -4.26
CA ALA A 53 6.20 6.55 -4.17
C ALA A 53 5.32 7.79 -4.39
N GLY A 54 5.39 8.38 -5.57
CA GLY A 54 4.55 9.50 -5.97
C GLY A 54 3.18 9.07 -6.50
N LEU A 55 2.29 10.06 -6.75
CA LEU A 55 0.93 9.84 -7.26
C LEU A 55 0.91 9.11 -8.61
N GLY A 56 1.91 9.37 -9.48
CA GLY A 56 2.01 8.69 -10.78
C GLY A 56 2.29 7.19 -10.62
N HIS A 57 3.14 6.81 -9.68
CA HIS A 57 3.39 5.40 -9.37
C HIS A 57 2.14 4.73 -8.78
N ALA A 58 1.42 5.42 -7.88
CA ALA A 58 0.16 4.92 -7.33
C ALA A 58 -0.88 4.66 -8.42
N PHE A 59 -1.00 5.57 -9.38
CA PHE A 59 -1.88 5.40 -10.53
C PHE A 59 -1.49 4.20 -11.40
N LEU A 60 -0.22 4.10 -11.79
CA LEU A 60 0.25 3.01 -12.63
C LEU A 60 0.08 1.64 -11.98
N PHE A 61 0.47 1.49 -10.71
CA PHE A 61 0.33 0.21 -10.01
C PHE A 61 -1.12 -0.11 -9.66
N GLY A 62 -1.95 0.90 -9.39
CA GLY A 62 -3.39 0.73 -9.28
C GLY A 62 -4.02 0.24 -10.59
N LEU A 63 -3.60 0.79 -11.73
CA LEU A 63 -4.05 0.34 -13.05
C LEU A 63 -3.59 -1.10 -13.36
N CYS A 64 -2.36 -1.45 -12.97
CA CYS A 64 -1.90 -2.84 -13.06
C CYS A 64 -2.78 -3.77 -12.21
N ALA A 65 -3.18 -3.35 -11.01
CA ALA A 65 -4.08 -4.10 -10.15
C ALA A 65 -5.46 -4.26 -10.81
N ASP A 66 -6.01 -3.23 -11.44
CA ASP A 66 -7.29 -3.31 -12.18
C ASP A 66 -7.25 -4.36 -13.28
N ILE A 67 -6.16 -4.40 -14.04
CA ILE A 67 -5.96 -5.40 -15.10
C ILE A 67 -5.88 -6.82 -14.51
N LEU A 68 -5.17 -6.97 -13.39
CA LEU A 68 -4.98 -8.27 -12.74
C LEU A 68 -6.26 -8.80 -12.08
N TYR A 69 -7.09 -7.91 -11.54
CA TYR A 69 -8.36 -8.29 -10.89
C TYR A 69 -9.53 -8.44 -11.88
N GLY A 70 -9.40 -7.91 -13.09
CA GLY A 70 -10.48 -7.94 -14.10
C GLY A 70 -11.71 -7.11 -13.69
N GLY A 71 -11.51 -6.08 -12.84
CA GLY A 71 -12.56 -5.17 -12.39
C GLY A 71 -12.77 -3.97 -13.34
N LEU A 72 -13.41 -2.93 -12.81
CA LEU A 72 -13.55 -1.66 -13.53
C LEU A 72 -12.19 -0.98 -13.66
N LEU A 73 -11.81 -0.69 -14.89
CA LEU A 73 -10.53 -0.05 -15.19
C LEU A 73 -10.51 1.36 -14.55
N GLY A 74 -9.52 1.62 -13.69
CA GLY A 74 -9.37 2.88 -12.97
C GLY A 74 -9.87 2.85 -11.53
N GLU A 75 -10.56 1.80 -11.09
CA GLU A 75 -11.07 1.67 -9.72
C GLU A 75 -9.93 1.64 -8.70
N HIS A 76 -9.01 0.68 -8.82
CA HIS A 76 -7.85 0.59 -7.94
C HIS A 76 -6.88 1.74 -8.17
N ALA A 77 -6.74 2.22 -9.43
CA ALA A 77 -5.91 3.38 -9.74
C ALA A 77 -6.36 4.62 -8.96
N LEU A 78 -7.67 4.93 -8.98
CA LEU A 78 -8.23 6.08 -8.24
C LEU A 78 -8.03 5.92 -6.72
N ARG A 79 -8.32 4.75 -6.19
CA ARG A 79 -8.21 4.44 -4.76
C ARG A 79 -6.76 4.56 -4.27
N MET A 80 -5.80 4.01 -5.01
CA MET A 80 -4.38 4.09 -4.67
C MET A 80 -3.84 5.51 -4.76
N VAL A 81 -4.29 6.30 -5.73
CA VAL A 81 -3.92 7.73 -5.85
C VAL A 81 -4.41 8.51 -4.63
N ILE A 82 -5.68 8.33 -4.24
CA ILE A 82 -6.24 9.02 -3.07
C ILE A 82 -5.52 8.59 -1.79
N LEU A 83 -5.26 7.30 -1.62
CA LEU A 83 -4.53 6.75 -0.47
C LEU A 83 -3.13 7.37 -0.36
N VAL A 84 -2.36 7.37 -1.46
CA VAL A 84 -1.01 7.94 -1.48
C VAL A 84 -1.05 9.46 -1.30
N TYR A 85 -2.02 10.15 -1.89
CA TYR A 85 -2.21 11.59 -1.69
C TYR A 85 -2.43 11.94 -0.21
N LEU A 86 -3.35 11.25 0.46
CA LEU A 86 -3.61 11.45 1.88
C LEU A 86 -2.38 11.13 2.73
N THR A 87 -1.69 10.04 2.41
CA THR A 87 -0.45 9.66 3.09
C THR A 87 0.62 10.75 2.97
N LEU A 88 0.86 11.28 1.76
CA LEU A 88 1.82 12.35 1.51
C LEU A 88 1.40 13.65 2.21
N ARG A 89 0.11 13.97 2.22
CA ARG A 89 -0.44 15.16 2.88
C ARG A 89 -0.23 15.15 4.38
N PHE A 90 -0.41 14.00 5.02
CA PHE A 90 -0.25 13.84 6.46
C PHE A 90 1.14 13.32 6.88
N ARG A 91 2.04 13.06 5.93
CA ARG A 91 3.37 12.47 6.16
C ARG A 91 4.15 13.14 7.27
N HIS A 92 4.16 14.49 7.30
CA HIS A 92 4.92 15.24 8.32
C HIS A 92 4.48 14.92 9.75
N ARG A 93 3.21 14.62 9.97
CA ARG A 93 2.69 14.22 11.28
C ARG A 93 2.91 12.73 11.54
N LEU A 94 2.58 11.90 10.57
CA LEU A 94 2.62 10.45 10.69
C LEU A 94 4.03 9.90 10.94
N ARG A 95 5.04 10.51 10.35
CA ARG A 95 6.44 10.08 10.49
C ARG A 95 7.00 10.24 11.92
N PHE A 96 6.48 11.17 12.70
CA PHE A 96 6.88 11.38 14.09
C PHE A 96 6.12 10.48 15.07
N PHE A 97 5.09 9.79 14.62
CA PHE A 97 4.33 8.90 15.46
C PHE A 97 5.08 7.58 15.68
N PRO A 98 5.03 7.00 16.88
CA PRO A 98 5.48 5.64 17.10
C PRO A 98 4.65 4.67 16.26
N VAL A 99 5.22 3.50 15.89
CA VAL A 99 4.64 2.55 14.93
C VAL A 99 3.20 2.14 15.27
N TRP A 100 2.86 2.06 16.56
CA TRP A 100 1.50 1.72 17.01
C TRP A 100 0.48 2.85 16.73
N GLN A 101 0.89 4.12 16.82
CA GLN A 101 0.05 5.25 16.43
C GLN A 101 -0.06 5.37 14.89
N GLN A 102 1.03 5.06 14.19
CA GLN A 102 0.99 4.94 12.73
C GLN A 102 -0.01 3.88 12.29
N ALA A 103 -0.11 2.75 12.98
CA ALA A 103 -1.08 1.70 12.69
C ALA A 103 -2.53 2.22 12.76
N GLY A 104 -2.85 3.09 13.73
CA GLY A 104 -4.15 3.77 13.81
C GLY A 104 -4.42 4.69 12.61
N ALA A 105 -3.40 5.44 12.17
CA ALA A 105 -3.51 6.28 10.98
C ALA A 105 -3.67 5.45 9.69
N VAL A 106 -2.95 4.34 9.59
CA VAL A 106 -3.10 3.39 8.47
C VAL A 106 -4.49 2.77 8.46
N PHE A 107 -5.04 2.43 9.62
CA PHE A 107 -6.44 2.01 9.73
C PHE A 107 -7.40 3.03 9.11
N ALA A 108 -7.25 4.32 9.47
CA ALA A 108 -8.09 5.38 8.91
C ALA A 108 -7.93 5.51 7.38
N LEU A 109 -6.70 5.38 6.86
CA LEU A 109 -6.42 5.40 5.42
C LEU A 109 -7.06 4.21 4.70
N LEU A 110 -6.96 3.01 5.27
CA LEU A 110 -7.57 1.80 4.71
C LEU A 110 -9.09 1.81 4.83
N LEU A 111 -9.64 2.42 5.89
CA LEU A 111 -11.07 2.64 6.02
C LEU A 111 -11.59 3.58 4.94
N ASN A 112 -10.87 4.69 4.68
CA ASN A 112 -11.19 5.59 3.58
C ASN A 112 -11.16 4.85 2.22
N ASP A 113 -10.17 3.97 1.99
CA ASP A 113 -10.11 3.12 0.80
C ASP A 113 -11.36 2.24 0.67
N ARG A 114 -11.86 1.66 1.78
CA ARG A 114 -13.09 0.86 1.79
C ARG A 114 -14.36 1.67 1.53
N VAL A 115 -14.41 2.88 2.04
CA VAL A 115 -15.53 3.79 1.75
C VAL A 115 -15.57 4.13 0.26
N LEU A 116 -14.41 4.39 -0.36
CA LEU A 116 -14.33 4.64 -1.80
C LEU A 116 -14.76 3.40 -2.61
N ASP A 117 -14.29 2.21 -2.23
CA ASP A 117 -14.70 0.95 -2.84
C ASP A 117 -16.23 0.76 -2.75
N LEU A 118 -16.83 1.04 -1.60
CA LEU A 118 -18.26 0.97 -1.41
C LEU A 118 -19.01 1.96 -2.33
N TRP A 119 -18.52 3.18 -2.46
CA TRP A 119 -19.11 4.19 -3.33
C TRP A 119 -19.09 3.75 -4.81
N ILE A 120 -17.97 3.23 -5.27
CA ILE A 120 -17.83 2.75 -6.64
C ILE A 120 -18.77 1.56 -6.89
N ARG A 121 -18.86 0.61 -5.96
CA ARG A 121 -19.78 -0.52 -6.01
C ARG A 121 -21.25 -0.08 -6.06
N TRP A 122 -21.60 0.90 -5.25
CA TRP A 122 -22.97 1.44 -5.25
C TRP A 122 -23.32 2.09 -6.59
N MET A 123 -22.40 2.87 -7.18
CA MET A 123 -22.58 3.48 -8.50
C MET A 123 -22.65 2.44 -9.63
N SER A 124 -21.94 1.33 -9.51
CA SER A 124 -21.95 0.23 -10.49
C SER A 124 -23.12 -0.75 -10.32
N GLY A 125 -24.02 -0.52 -9.35
CA GLY A 125 -25.18 -1.40 -9.11
C GLY A 125 -24.82 -2.75 -8.51
N SER A 126 -23.63 -2.90 -7.92
CA SER A 126 -23.18 -4.14 -7.30
C SER A 126 -23.87 -4.40 -5.97
N THR A 127 -23.97 -5.67 -5.57
CA THR A 127 -24.55 -6.07 -4.28
C THR A 127 -23.73 -5.57 -3.09
N TRP A 128 -24.40 -5.38 -1.94
CA TRP A 128 -23.75 -5.00 -0.69
C TRP A 128 -22.65 -5.99 -0.30
N PRO A 129 -21.48 -5.52 0.11
CA PRO A 129 -20.40 -6.39 0.51
C PRO A 129 -20.70 -7.10 1.84
N PRO A 130 -20.20 -8.33 2.04
CA PRO A 130 -20.35 -9.05 3.29
C PRO A 130 -19.62 -8.34 4.45
N LEU A 131 -19.99 -8.62 5.70
CA LEU A 131 -19.37 -8.03 6.89
C LEU A 131 -17.85 -8.22 6.96
N VAL A 132 -17.32 -9.30 6.37
CA VAL A 132 -15.88 -9.58 6.24
C VAL A 132 -15.14 -8.46 5.48
N PHE A 133 -15.82 -7.74 4.61
CA PHE A 133 -15.27 -6.58 3.91
C PHE A 133 -14.73 -5.50 4.86
N TRP A 134 -15.41 -5.27 5.97
CA TRP A 134 -15.04 -4.27 6.98
C TRP A 134 -13.93 -4.73 7.93
N LEU A 135 -13.66 -6.04 7.99
CA LEU A 135 -12.54 -6.58 8.77
C LEU A 135 -11.18 -6.24 8.16
N SER A 136 -11.13 -5.99 6.86
CA SER A 136 -9.87 -5.81 6.15
C SER A 136 -9.05 -4.59 6.63
N PRO A 137 -9.58 -3.40 6.97
CA PRO A 137 -8.81 -2.33 7.59
C PRO A 137 -8.22 -2.70 8.96
N LEU A 138 -8.94 -3.49 9.76
CA LEU A 138 -8.46 -3.98 11.05
C LEU A 138 -7.27 -4.93 10.89
N VAL A 139 -7.37 -5.85 9.93
CA VAL A 139 -6.25 -6.73 9.57
C VAL A 139 -5.05 -5.92 9.08
N GLY A 140 -5.26 -4.92 8.22
CA GLY A 140 -4.22 -4.03 7.76
C GLY A 140 -3.54 -3.25 8.89
N MET A 141 -4.31 -2.77 9.86
CA MET A 141 -3.78 -2.14 11.08
C MET A 141 -2.91 -3.12 11.89
N ALA A 142 -3.36 -4.35 12.09
CA ALA A 142 -2.63 -5.36 12.84
C ALA A 142 -1.33 -5.81 12.13
N VAL A 143 -1.35 -5.88 10.79
CA VAL A 143 -0.20 -6.28 9.96
C VAL A 143 0.79 -5.13 9.76
N TRP A 144 0.36 -3.87 9.91
CA TRP A 144 1.19 -2.70 9.67
C TRP A 144 2.56 -2.70 10.37
N PRO A 145 2.66 -3.00 11.69
CA PRO A 145 3.94 -3.01 12.38
C PRO A 145 4.94 -4.00 11.75
N TRP A 146 4.46 -5.16 11.32
CA TRP A 146 5.28 -6.19 10.68
C TRP A 146 5.77 -5.75 9.31
N VAL A 147 4.88 -5.18 8.49
CA VAL A 147 5.22 -4.63 7.17
C VAL A 147 6.23 -3.50 7.31
N PHE A 148 6.00 -2.59 8.27
CA PHE A 148 6.89 -1.47 8.54
C PHE A 148 8.30 -1.95 8.93
N LEU A 149 8.41 -2.83 9.92
CA LEU A 149 9.70 -3.36 10.40
C LEU A 149 10.44 -4.14 9.32
N LEU A 150 9.73 -4.95 8.54
CA LEU A 150 10.31 -5.73 7.45
C LEU A 150 10.89 -4.82 6.36
N LEU A 151 10.09 -3.88 5.87
CA LEU A 151 10.51 -2.99 4.78
C LEU A 151 11.59 -2.01 5.23
N ASP A 152 11.51 -1.50 6.46
CA ASP A 152 12.52 -0.60 7.02
C ASP A 152 13.85 -1.32 7.25
N GLY A 153 13.83 -2.52 7.78
CA GLY A 153 15.01 -3.38 7.92
C GLY A 153 15.70 -3.66 6.59
N LEU A 154 14.93 -4.00 5.54
CA LEU A 154 15.45 -4.22 4.20
C LEU A 154 16.03 -2.94 3.57
N ARG A 155 15.38 -1.80 3.79
CA ARG A 155 15.81 -0.49 3.30
C ARG A 155 17.14 -0.06 3.96
N LEU A 156 17.25 -0.21 5.26
CA LEU A 156 18.46 0.14 6.01
C LEU A 156 19.66 -0.72 5.62
N ARG A 157 19.49 -2.04 5.53
CA ARG A 157 20.54 -2.97 5.06
C ARG A 157 21.07 -2.59 3.69
N ARG A 158 20.17 -2.24 2.74
CA ARG A 158 20.58 -1.82 1.40
C ARG A 158 21.32 -0.49 1.39
N ARG A 159 20.97 0.46 2.27
CA ARG A 159 21.71 1.72 2.41
C ARG A 159 23.12 1.51 2.96
N GLN A 160 23.29 0.62 3.92
CA GLN A 160 24.61 0.26 4.47
C GLN A 160 25.50 -0.38 3.40
N ALA A 161 25.01 -1.40 2.72
CA ALA A 161 25.75 -2.07 1.63
C ALA A 161 26.14 -1.14 0.48
N GLN A 162 25.40 -0.06 0.24
CA GLN A 162 25.76 0.94 -0.77
C GLN A 162 26.86 1.89 -0.28
N ARG A 163 26.89 2.23 1.01
CA ARG A 163 27.96 3.06 1.60
C ARG A 163 29.30 2.34 1.59
N GLU A 164 29.31 1.06 1.91
CA GLU A 164 30.52 0.20 1.89
C GLU A 164 31.13 0.04 0.49
N ARG A 165 30.30 0.11 -0.57
CA ARG A 165 30.77 0.04 -1.98
C ARG A 165 31.27 1.38 -2.52
N SER A 166 31.04 2.47 -1.83
CA SER A 166 31.42 3.82 -2.24
C SER A 166 32.64 4.36 -1.45
N SER A 167 33.07 3.65 -0.43
CA SER A 167 34.32 3.86 0.33
C SER A 167 35.45 3.01 -0.25
#